data_e271e7e555e2927c000d9dc900a2aab2
#
_entry.id   e271e7e555e2927c000d9dc900a2aab2
#
_cell.length_a   1.000
_cell.length_b   1.000
_cell.length_c   1.000
_cell.angle_alpha   90.00
_cell.angle_beta   90.00
_cell.angle_gamma   90.00
#
_symmetry.space_group_name_H-M   'P 1'
#
loop_
_entity.id
_entity.type
_entity.pdbx_description
1 polymer ?
#
loop_
_entity_poly.entity_id
_entity_poly.type
_entity_poly.pdbx_seq_one_letter_code
_entity_poly.pdbx_strand_id
1 'polypeptide(L)'
;MNILVTLNSDYIVPLKVMLKSLFLNNPGEKFTVYLIHSNITAEELDDLDKYIRMHGQELNVITIDDHYFTNAPILFHYTKEMYYRLLAHKFLPADMDRILYLDPDILVINKIDKLYNTEIKGYLYAAAYHDFISVKELNRLRLTPYDIDAYYNSGILLMNLELHRKYVDENEIFDFVAKNRAKLIMPDQDILNALYSKKIKSLDEKYYNYDARYYSYYKILSSGKWDLDYVIRNTVILHFCGKKKPWKKDYHGIFHSLYKHYERQALG
;
A
#
# COMPACT_ATOMS: atom_id res chain seq x y z
N MET A 1 10.05 -5.15 -12.61
CA MET A 1 9.77 -4.36 -11.37
C MET A 1 9.23 -5.30 -10.29
N ASN A 2 9.71 -5.19 -9.05
CA ASN A 2 9.26 -6.01 -7.93
C ASN A 2 8.10 -5.32 -7.21
N ILE A 3 6.97 -6.00 -7.10
CA ILE A 3 5.75 -5.51 -6.42
C ILE A 3 5.52 -6.38 -5.20
N LEU A 4 5.30 -5.77 -4.04
CA LEU A 4 4.94 -6.45 -2.80
C LEU A 4 3.47 -6.25 -2.51
N VAL A 5 2.80 -7.34 -2.15
CA VAL A 5 1.44 -7.33 -1.61
C VAL A 5 1.37 -8.18 -0.35
N THR A 6 0.57 -7.76 0.62
CA THR A 6 0.33 -8.53 1.85
C THR A 6 -1.18 -8.57 2.09
N LEU A 7 -1.77 -9.76 2.12
CA LEU A 7 -3.23 -9.91 2.22
C LEU A 7 -3.63 -11.30 2.71
N ASN A 8 -4.90 -11.43 3.05
CA ASN A 8 -5.58 -12.70 3.30
C ASN A 8 -6.52 -13.04 2.12
N SER A 9 -7.20 -14.19 2.18
CA SER A 9 -8.09 -14.68 1.12
C SER A 9 -9.19 -13.69 0.69
N ASP A 10 -9.71 -12.86 1.60
CA ASP A 10 -10.78 -11.90 1.30
C ASP A 10 -10.38 -10.85 0.26
N TYR A 11 -9.08 -10.64 0.08
CA TYR A 11 -8.54 -9.61 -0.82
C TYR A 11 -7.96 -10.16 -2.13
N ILE A 12 -8.09 -11.45 -2.43
CA ILE A 12 -7.59 -12.04 -3.70
C ILE A 12 -8.30 -11.43 -4.90
N VAL A 13 -9.63 -11.28 -4.85
CA VAL A 13 -10.40 -10.66 -5.95
C VAL A 13 -10.01 -9.19 -6.15
N PRO A 14 -9.98 -8.32 -5.12
CA PRO A 14 -9.42 -6.97 -5.24
C PRO A 14 -7.99 -6.95 -5.78
N LEU A 15 -7.13 -7.87 -5.35
CA LEU A 15 -5.76 -7.98 -5.86
C LEU A 15 -5.74 -8.24 -7.37
N LYS A 16 -6.56 -9.17 -7.88
CA LYS A 16 -6.66 -9.43 -9.33
C LYS A 16 -7.08 -8.17 -10.10
N VAL A 17 -7.98 -7.38 -9.55
CA VAL A 17 -8.42 -6.11 -10.16
C VAL A 17 -7.29 -5.08 -10.17
N MET A 18 -6.59 -4.94 -9.06
CA MET A 18 -5.41 -4.07 -8.95
C MET A 18 -4.34 -4.47 -9.96
N LEU A 19 -3.95 -5.77 -9.99
CA LEU A 19 -2.94 -6.29 -10.91
C LEU A 19 -3.37 -6.13 -12.37
N LYS A 20 -4.66 -6.34 -12.69
CA LYS A 20 -5.18 -6.09 -14.04
C LYS A 20 -4.97 -4.64 -14.46
N SER A 21 -5.29 -3.69 -13.58
CA SER A 21 -5.06 -2.28 -13.85
C SER A 21 -3.57 -1.95 -14.02
N LEU A 22 -2.71 -2.53 -13.19
CA LEU A 22 -1.26 -2.37 -13.29
C LEU A 22 -0.72 -2.88 -14.63
N PHE A 23 -1.06 -4.11 -15.01
CA PHE A 23 -0.52 -4.74 -16.21
C PHE A 23 -1.00 -4.06 -17.50
N LEU A 24 -2.28 -3.67 -17.56
CA LEU A 24 -2.85 -3.00 -18.73
C LEU A 24 -2.26 -1.60 -18.96
N ASN A 25 -1.98 -0.85 -17.92
CA ASN A 25 -1.47 0.52 -18.03
C ASN A 25 0.06 0.59 -18.10
N ASN A 26 0.74 -0.57 -18.01
CA ASN A 26 2.19 -0.68 -18.12
C ASN A 26 2.60 -1.77 -19.13
N PRO A 27 2.15 -1.67 -20.39
CA PRO A 27 2.46 -2.67 -21.40
C PRO A 27 3.97 -2.71 -21.65
N GLY A 28 4.52 -3.93 -21.77
CA GLY A 28 5.95 -4.16 -21.98
C GLY A 28 6.79 -4.23 -20.72
N GLU A 29 6.28 -3.79 -19.58
CA GLU A 29 6.95 -3.96 -18.29
C GLU A 29 6.84 -5.40 -17.78
N LYS A 30 7.90 -5.85 -17.12
CA LYS A 30 7.92 -7.15 -16.42
C LYS A 30 7.78 -6.91 -14.92
N PHE A 31 6.81 -7.60 -14.34
CA PHE A 31 6.53 -7.56 -12.91
C PHE A 31 6.76 -8.92 -12.27
N THR A 32 7.44 -8.91 -11.12
CA THR A 32 7.49 -10.03 -10.20
C THR A 32 6.71 -9.64 -8.96
N VAL A 33 5.60 -10.31 -8.72
CA VAL A 33 4.70 -10.05 -7.58
C VAL A 33 5.14 -10.93 -6.41
N TYR A 34 5.52 -10.33 -5.31
CA TYR A 34 5.83 -10.99 -4.04
C TYR A 34 4.60 -10.89 -3.14
N LEU A 35 4.02 -12.05 -2.85
CA LEU A 35 2.86 -12.16 -1.96
C LEU A 35 3.29 -12.72 -0.61
N ILE A 36 3.17 -11.93 0.46
CA ILE A 36 3.37 -12.40 1.83
C ILE A 36 2.01 -12.66 2.47
N HIS A 37 1.82 -13.87 2.98
CA HIS A 37 0.58 -14.31 3.64
C HIS A 37 0.84 -15.37 4.72
N SER A 38 -0.20 -15.72 5.51
CA SER A 38 -0.16 -16.84 6.47
C SER A 38 -1.25 -17.88 6.24
N ASN A 39 -2.35 -17.54 5.57
CA ASN A 39 -3.56 -18.37 5.59
C ASN A 39 -4.30 -18.48 4.24
N ILE A 40 -3.67 -18.11 3.12
CA ILE A 40 -4.26 -18.34 1.79
C ILE A 40 -4.10 -19.80 1.43
N THR A 41 -5.15 -20.44 0.93
CA THR A 41 -5.14 -21.85 0.57
C THR A 41 -4.31 -22.14 -0.67
N ALA A 42 -3.84 -23.39 -0.81
CA ALA A 42 -3.07 -23.80 -1.99
C ALA A 42 -3.86 -23.65 -3.30
N GLU A 43 -5.18 -23.87 -3.27
CA GLU A 43 -6.06 -23.69 -4.43
C GLU A 43 -6.15 -22.22 -4.85
N GLU A 44 -6.33 -21.32 -3.89
CA GLU A 44 -6.36 -19.87 -4.15
C GLU A 44 -5.02 -19.34 -4.68
N LEU A 45 -3.90 -19.87 -4.18
CA LEU A 45 -2.56 -19.53 -4.65
C LEU A 45 -2.32 -20.04 -6.08
N ASP A 46 -2.73 -21.26 -6.40
CA ASP A 46 -2.63 -21.82 -7.75
C ASP A 46 -3.47 -21.02 -8.76
N ASP A 47 -4.70 -20.63 -8.39
CA ASP A 47 -5.56 -19.77 -9.19
C ASP A 47 -4.97 -18.38 -9.41
N LEU A 48 -4.36 -17.80 -8.39
CA LEU A 48 -3.67 -16.50 -8.50
C LEU A 48 -2.40 -16.61 -9.35
N ASP A 49 -1.59 -17.67 -9.20
CA ASP A 49 -0.38 -17.89 -10.02
C ASP A 49 -0.73 -18.05 -11.50
N LYS A 50 -1.75 -18.87 -11.81
CA LYS A 50 -2.27 -19.02 -13.18
C LYS A 50 -2.72 -17.68 -13.75
N TYR A 51 -3.45 -16.89 -12.96
CA TYR A 51 -3.90 -15.57 -13.37
C TYR A 51 -2.73 -14.64 -13.71
N ILE A 52 -1.70 -14.57 -12.87
CA ILE A 52 -0.54 -13.69 -13.05
C ILE A 52 0.28 -14.15 -14.27
N ARG A 53 0.52 -15.47 -14.41
CA ARG A 53 1.26 -16.06 -15.55
C ARG A 53 0.55 -15.87 -16.88
N MET A 54 -0.79 -15.93 -16.90
CA MET A 54 -1.58 -15.65 -18.10
C MET A 54 -1.35 -14.24 -18.64
N HIS A 55 -0.97 -13.29 -17.78
CA HIS A 55 -0.56 -11.94 -18.17
C HIS A 55 0.94 -11.79 -18.45
N GLY A 56 1.69 -12.91 -18.50
CA GLY A 56 3.13 -12.93 -18.76
C GLY A 56 3.97 -12.37 -17.62
N GLN A 57 3.45 -12.40 -16.39
CA GLN A 57 4.10 -11.91 -15.18
C GLN A 57 4.43 -13.08 -14.23
N GLU A 58 5.13 -12.80 -13.13
CA GLU A 58 5.60 -13.82 -12.18
C GLU A 58 5.02 -13.60 -10.78
N LEU A 59 4.70 -14.70 -10.08
CA LEU A 59 4.30 -14.71 -8.67
C LEU A 59 5.35 -15.45 -7.85
N ASN A 60 5.80 -14.81 -6.77
CA ASN A 60 6.60 -15.40 -5.70
C ASN A 60 5.80 -15.37 -4.38
N VAL A 61 5.44 -16.53 -3.88
CA VAL A 61 4.67 -16.68 -2.65
C VAL A 61 5.62 -16.86 -1.47
N ILE A 62 5.40 -16.09 -0.41
CA ILE A 62 6.13 -16.18 0.85
C ILE A 62 5.10 -16.45 1.96
N THR A 63 5.07 -17.70 2.43
CA THR A 63 4.20 -18.10 3.53
C THR A 63 4.90 -17.85 4.86
N ILE A 64 4.27 -17.05 5.72
CA ILE A 64 4.77 -16.79 7.07
C ILE A 64 4.13 -17.82 8.01
N ASP A 65 4.96 -18.52 8.77
CA ASP A 65 4.50 -19.39 9.83
C ASP A 65 3.74 -18.58 10.90
N ASP A 66 2.56 -19.06 11.29
CA ASP A 66 1.73 -18.41 12.31
C ASP A 66 2.46 -18.23 13.66
N HIS A 67 3.47 -19.06 13.94
CA HIS A 67 4.28 -18.96 15.13
C HIS A 67 5.29 -17.81 15.10
N TYR A 68 5.68 -17.30 13.92
CA TYR A 68 6.66 -16.23 13.82
C TYR A 68 6.24 -14.99 14.62
N PHE A 69 4.96 -14.63 14.57
CA PHE A 69 4.42 -13.47 15.29
C PHE A 69 3.68 -13.84 16.58
N THR A 70 3.98 -15.00 17.19
CA THR A 70 3.32 -15.43 18.45
C THR A 70 3.54 -14.43 19.59
N ASN A 71 4.73 -13.83 19.66
CA ASN A 71 5.09 -12.84 20.67
C ASN A 71 4.79 -11.39 20.25
N ALA A 72 4.31 -11.16 19.03
CA ALA A 72 3.98 -9.82 18.57
C ALA A 72 2.72 -9.31 19.29
N PRO A 73 2.69 -8.05 19.73
CA PRO A 73 1.50 -7.47 20.36
C PRO A 73 0.34 -7.44 19.36
N ILE A 74 -0.72 -8.23 19.62
CA ILE A 74 -1.92 -8.26 18.79
C ILE A 74 -2.86 -7.15 19.23
N LEU A 75 -3.38 -6.38 18.29
CA LEU A 75 -4.40 -5.35 18.51
C LEU A 75 -5.77 -5.91 18.16
N PHE A 76 -6.80 -5.66 18.97
CA PHE A 76 -8.13 -6.28 18.92
C PHE A 76 -8.84 -6.27 17.55
N HIS A 77 -8.43 -5.41 16.62
CA HIS A 77 -9.07 -5.24 15.31
C HIS A 77 -8.11 -5.33 14.12
N TYR A 78 -6.83 -5.69 14.36
CA TYR A 78 -5.81 -5.74 13.32
C TYR A 78 -5.03 -7.03 13.40
N THR A 79 -4.85 -7.64 12.27
CA THR A 79 -4.21 -8.94 12.12
C THR A 79 -2.70 -8.82 11.99
N LYS A 80 -2.00 -9.95 12.02
CA LYS A 80 -0.53 -10.03 11.89
C LYS A 80 -0.04 -9.44 10.56
N GLU A 81 -0.88 -9.37 9.55
CA GLU A 81 -0.58 -8.84 8.21
C GLU A 81 -0.10 -7.38 8.25
N MET A 82 -0.46 -6.61 9.29
CA MET A 82 0.09 -5.26 9.47
C MET A 82 1.61 -5.24 9.62
N TYR A 83 2.20 -6.30 10.22
CA TYR A 83 3.64 -6.41 10.38
C TYR A 83 4.35 -6.85 9.09
N TYR A 84 3.66 -7.57 8.21
CA TYR A 84 4.29 -8.14 7.01
C TYR A 84 4.89 -7.05 6.11
N ARG A 85 4.17 -5.94 5.90
CA ARG A 85 4.70 -4.82 5.10
C ARG A 85 5.86 -4.09 5.77
N LEU A 86 5.84 -3.95 7.09
CA LEU A 86 6.89 -3.24 7.83
C LEU A 86 8.18 -4.08 7.94
N LEU A 87 8.03 -5.40 8.04
CA LEU A 87 9.13 -6.35 8.22
C LEU A 87 9.45 -7.15 6.94
N ALA A 88 8.91 -6.75 5.79
CA ALA A 88 9.07 -7.46 4.52
C ALA A 88 10.53 -7.77 4.16
N HIS A 89 11.47 -6.88 4.52
CA HIS A 89 12.91 -7.06 4.28
C HIS A 89 13.50 -8.32 4.90
N LYS A 90 12.85 -8.91 5.91
CA LYS A 90 13.28 -10.17 6.55
C LYS A 90 12.92 -11.41 5.74
N PHE A 91 11.93 -11.30 4.87
CA PHE A 91 11.37 -12.41 4.10
C PHE A 91 11.71 -12.34 2.61
N LEU A 92 12.09 -11.16 2.13
CA LEU A 92 12.45 -10.91 0.73
C LEU A 92 13.91 -11.32 0.43
N PRO A 93 14.25 -11.66 -0.83
CA PRO A 93 15.62 -12.01 -1.23
C PRO A 93 16.66 -10.99 -0.75
N ALA A 94 17.78 -11.49 -0.23
CA ALA A 94 18.82 -10.66 0.39
C ALA A 94 19.50 -9.69 -0.59
N ASP A 95 19.54 -10.04 -1.87
CA ASP A 95 20.11 -9.26 -2.97
C ASP A 95 19.14 -8.23 -3.57
N MET A 96 17.88 -8.24 -3.15
CA MET A 96 16.89 -7.26 -3.60
C MET A 96 17.13 -5.90 -2.93
N ASP A 97 17.32 -4.85 -3.73
CA ASP A 97 17.60 -3.50 -3.25
C ASP A 97 16.32 -2.66 -3.02
N ARG A 98 15.27 -2.88 -3.83
CA ARG A 98 14.01 -2.14 -3.75
C ARG A 98 12.80 -2.98 -4.11
N ILE A 99 11.65 -2.59 -3.55
CA ILE A 99 10.35 -3.16 -3.88
C ILE A 99 9.27 -2.08 -3.70
N LEU A 100 8.22 -2.14 -4.52
CA LEU A 100 7.06 -1.26 -4.40
C LEU A 100 5.92 -2.04 -3.74
N TYR A 101 5.57 -1.67 -2.51
CA TYR A 101 4.38 -2.17 -1.82
C TYR A 101 3.13 -1.46 -2.32
N LEU A 102 2.10 -2.24 -2.62
CA LEU A 102 0.80 -1.77 -3.07
C LEU A 102 -0.32 -2.46 -2.30
N ASP A 103 -1.23 -1.68 -1.70
CA ASP A 103 -2.47 -2.22 -1.14
C ASP A 103 -3.39 -2.76 -2.25
N PRO A 104 -4.19 -3.81 -2.00
CA PRO A 104 -5.07 -4.40 -3.01
C PRO A 104 -6.30 -3.54 -3.37
N ASP A 105 -6.56 -2.48 -2.61
CA ASP A 105 -7.70 -1.57 -2.81
C ASP A 105 -7.35 -0.31 -3.61
N ILE A 106 -6.43 -0.44 -4.56
CA ILE A 106 -6.02 0.61 -5.49
C ILE A 106 -6.32 0.25 -6.95
N LEU A 107 -6.29 1.25 -7.82
CA LEU A 107 -6.15 1.08 -9.27
C LEU A 107 -4.92 1.83 -9.75
N VAL A 108 -4.07 1.16 -10.53
CA VAL A 108 -2.98 1.81 -11.27
C VAL A 108 -3.52 2.19 -12.63
N ILE A 109 -3.74 3.48 -12.88
CA ILE A 109 -4.43 3.98 -14.08
C ILE A 109 -3.51 4.67 -15.09
N ASN A 110 -2.24 4.84 -14.75
CA ASN A 110 -1.20 5.35 -15.64
C ASN A 110 0.14 4.65 -15.36
N LYS A 111 1.20 5.01 -16.11
CA LYS A 111 2.52 4.40 -16.00
C LYS A 111 3.15 4.60 -14.62
N ILE A 112 3.67 3.50 -14.05
CA ILE A 112 4.23 3.45 -12.70
C ILE A 112 5.76 3.61 -12.66
N ASP A 113 6.41 3.64 -13.82
CA ASP A 113 7.85 3.67 -13.96
C ASP A 113 8.54 4.80 -13.18
N LYS A 114 7.99 6.01 -13.22
CA LYS A 114 8.52 7.16 -12.47
C LYS A 114 8.45 6.95 -10.96
N LEU A 115 7.38 6.34 -10.46
CA LEU A 115 7.25 6.01 -9.05
C LEU A 115 8.30 4.97 -8.65
N TYR A 116 8.38 3.86 -9.40
CA TYR A 116 9.31 2.77 -9.10
C TYR A 116 10.78 3.21 -9.14
N ASN A 117 11.13 4.11 -10.08
CA ASN A 117 12.49 4.65 -10.26
C ASN A 117 12.77 5.92 -9.43
N THR A 118 11.86 6.32 -8.54
CA THR A 118 12.12 7.45 -7.63
C THR A 118 13.41 7.21 -6.85
N GLU A 119 14.30 8.21 -6.84
CA GLU A 119 15.53 8.15 -6.05
C GLU A 119 15.20 8.18 -4.55
N ILE A 120 15.58 7.11 -3.84
CA ILE A 120 15.33 6.93 -2.40
C ILE A 120 16.62 6.75 -1.59
N LYS A 121 17.76 7.22 -2.15
CA LYS A 121 19.02 7.19 -1.43
C LYS A 121 18.91 7.98 -0.12
N GLY A 122 19.24 7.32 1.00
CA GLY A 122 19.15 7.93 2.33
C GLY A 122 17.76 7.90 2.97
N TYR A 123 16.73 7.46 2.26
CA TYR A 123 15.39 7.26 2.78
C TYR A 123 15.04 5.78 2.90
N LEU A 124 14.31 5.41 3.95
CA LEU A 124 13.75 4.06 4.09
C LEU A 124 12.61 3.83 3.10
N TYR A 125 11.76 4.84 2.96
CA TYR A 125 10.57 4.78 2.10
C TYR A 125 10.45 6.01 1.22
N ALA A 126 9.67 5.90 0.14
CA ALA A 126 8.96 7.03 -0.44
C ALA A 126 7.45 6.75 -0.35
N ALA A 127 6.69 7.72 0.13
CA ALA A 127 5.25 7.63 0.37
C ALA A 127 4.57 8.98 0.24
N ALA A 128 3.26 8.98 -0.02
CA ALA A 128 2.45 10.18 -0.05
C ALA A 128 1.71 10.40 1.29
N TYR A 129 1.35 11.64 1.58
CA TYR A 129 0.52 12.01 2.72
C TYR A 129 -0.55 13.01 2.29
N HIS A 130 -1.66 13.04 3.01
CA HIS A 130 -2.69 14.05 2.80
C HIS A 130 -2.34 15.31 3.59
N ASP A 131 -2.18 16.43 2.91
CA ASP A 131 -1.84 17.73 3.53
C ASP A 131 -3.09 18.42 4.11
N PHE A 132 -3.87 17.69 4.91
CA PHE A 132 -4.94 18.26 5.71
C PHE A 132 -4.36 18.73 7.04
N ILE A 133 -4.28 20.04 7.25
CA ILE A 133 -3.71 20.63 8.48
C ILE A 133 -4.34 20.02 9.74
N SER A 134 -5.66 19.86 9.77
CA SER A 134 -6.38 19.26 10.93
C SER A 134 -6.01 17.79 11.18
N VAL A 135 -5.79 16.99 10.13
CA VAL A 135 -5.40 15.58 10.25
C VAL A 135 -3.96 15.45 10.71
N LYS A 136 -3.07 16.28 10.18
CA LYS A 136 -1.66 16.32 10.58
C LYS A 136 -1.51 16.65 12.06
N GLU A 137 -2.12 17.75 12.51
CA GLU A 137 -2.01 18.20 13.91
C GLU A 137 -2.63 17.19 14.90
N LEU A 138 -3.77 16.59 14.55
CA LEU A 138 -4.40 15.57 15.37
C LEU A 138 -3.49 14.34 15.54
N ASN A 139 -2.90 13.85 14.44
CA ASN A 139 -2.01 12.70 14.50
C ASN A 139 -0.68 13.01 15.20
N ARG A 140 -0.15 14.22 15.03
CA ARG A 140 1.03 14.69 15.75
C ARG A 140 0.80 14.68 17.26
N LEU A 141 -0.35 15.22 17.72
CA LEU A 141 -0.71 15.21 19.13
C LEU A 141 -0.92 13.79 19.66
N ARG A 142 -1.62 12.94 18.91
CA ARG A 142 -1.93 11.55 19.30
C ARG A 142 -0.66 10.69 19.43
N LEU A 143 0.30 10.86 18.53
CA LEU A 143 1.55 10.10 18.52
C LEU A 143 2.66 10.72 19.39
N THR A 144 2.37 11.76 20.16
CA THR A 144 3.33 12.30 21.14
C THR A 144 3.84 11.19 22.08
N PRO A 145 5.17 11.07 22.36
CA PRO A 145 6.23 12.06 22.11
C PRO A 145 6.96 11.93 20.73
N TYR A 146 6.48 11.15 19.81
CA TYR A 146 7.12 10.98 18.50
C TYR A 146 6.91 12.24 17.66
N ASP A 147 8.02 12.78 17.14
CA ASP A 147 8.02 13.99 16.33
C ASP A 147 7.84 13.61 14.85
N ILE A 148 6.63 13.81 14.32
CA ILE A 148 6.28 13.51 12.94
C ILE A 148 6.16 14.79 12.10
N ASP A 149 6.85 14.84 10.97
CA ASP A 149 6.80 15.97 10.03
C ASP A 149 5.54 15.94 9.16
N ALA A 150 5.13 14.74 8.75
CA ALA A 150 3.93 14.45 7.99
C ALA A 150 3.34 13.11 8.43
N TYR A 151 2.07 12.86 8.11
CA TYR A 151 1.41 11.58 8.39
C TYR A 151 1.18 10.82 7.07
N TYR A 152 2.19 10.04 6.68
CA TYR A 152 2.22 9.29 5.43
C TYR A 152 1.24 8.14 5.42
N ASN A 153 0.65 7.88 4.27
CA ASN A 153 -0.19 6.71 4.04
C ASN A 153 0.67 5.46 3.84
N SER A 154 0.27 4.32 4.40
CA SER A 154 1.00 3.05 4.36
C SER A 154 0.62 2.14 3.18
N GLY A 155 -0.35 2.52 2.35
CA GLY A 155 -0.87 1.67 1.29
C GLY A 155 -0.06 1.67 -0.01
N ILE A 156 0.79 2.69 -0.23
CA ILE A 156 1.74 2.75 -1.34
C ILE A 156 3.10 3.15 -0.79
N LEU A 157 4.07 2.22 -0.79
CA LEU A 157 5.39 2.42 -0.23
C LEU A 157 6.47 1.93 -1.20
N LEU A 158 7.27 2.83 -1.76
CA LEU A 158 8.52 2.42 -2.38
C LEU A 158 9.56 2.23 -1.26
N MET A 159 10.09 1.01 -1.12
CA MET A 159 10.96 0.61 -0.02
C MET A 159 12.41 0.46 -0.46
N ASN A 160 13.34 1.01 0.31
CA ASN A 160 14.77 0.78 0.19
C ASN A 160 15.17 -0.39 1.11
N LEU A 161 15.23 -1.58 0.57
CA LEU A 161 15.44 -2.81 1.34
C LEU A 161 16.83 -2.91 1.95
N GLU A 162 17.84 -2.29 1.33
CA GLU A 162 19.19 -2.20 1.92
C GLU A 162 19.16 -1.45 3.25
N LEU A 163 18.51 -0.26 3.25
CA LEU A 163 18.38 0.54 4.47
C LEU A 163 17.43 -0.11 5.49
N HIS A 164 16.36 -0.81 5.02
CA HIS A 164 15.49 -1.56 5.92
C HIS A 164 16.25 -2.62 6.70
N ARG A 165 17.06 -3.43 6.05
CA ARG A 165 17.87 -4.46 6.70
C ARG A 165 18.83 -3.89 7.74
N LYS A 166 19.24 -2.62 7.58
CA LYS A 166 20.18 -1.94 8.46
C LYS A 166 19.52 -1.21 9.62
N TYR A 167 18.31 -0.66 9.42
CA TYR A 167 17.72 0.31 10.35
C TYR A 167 16.33 -0.04 10.87
N VAL A 168 15.62 -1.02 10.28
CA VAL A 168 14.30 -1.43 10.76
C VAL A 168 14.46 -2.62 11.70
N ASP A 169 14.18 -2.37 12.98
CA ASP A 169 14.25 -3.38 14.03
C ASP A 169 12.85 -3.84 14.44
N GLU A 170 12.64 -5.14 14.41
CA GLU A 170 11.40 -5.80 14.82
C GLU A 170 11.07 -5.56 16.29
N ASN A 171 12.10 -5.58 17.17
CA ASN A 171 11.87 -5.35 18.59
C ASN A 171 11.44 -3.91 18.86
N GLU A 172 12.00 -2.93 18.13
CA GLU A 172 11.57 -1.53 18.21
C GLU A 172 10.08 -1.39 17.82
N ILE A 173 9.65 -2.07 16.75
CA ILE A 173 8.27 -2.08 16.31
C ILE A 173 7.34 -2.72 17.36
N PHE A 174 7.73 -3.89 17.91
CA PHE A 174 6.92 -4.57 18.92
C PHE A 174 6.81 -3.78 20.22
N ASP A 175 7.92 -3.21 20.69
CA ASP A 175 7.96 -2.33 21.84
C ASP A 175 7.09 -1.08 21.66
N PHE A 176 7.14 -0.48 20.47
CA PHE A 176 6.28 0.65 20.15
C PHE A 176 4.80 0.28 20.24
N VAL A 177 4.40 -0.84 19.66
CA VAL A 177 3.00 -1.32 19.69
C VAL A 177 2.58 -1.63 21.13
N ALA A 178 3.41 -2.33 21.88
CA ALA A 178 3.12 -2.67 23.29
C ALA A 178 2.88 -1.41 24.15
N LYS A 179 3.74 -0.39 24.00
CA LYS A 179 3.68 0.87 24.78
C LYS A 179 2.54 1.80 24.36
N ASN A 180 2.12 1.75 23.07
CA ASN A 180 1.17 2.72 22.51
C ASN A 180 -0.19 2.11 22.13
N ARG A 181 -0.47 0.86 22.48
CA ARG A 181 -1.64 0.08 22.07
C ARG A 181 -2.96 0.85 22.10
N ALA A 182 -3.20 1.63 23.16
CA ALA A 182 -4.42 2.41 23.33
C ALA A 182 -4.55 3.64 22.42
N LYS A 183 -3.44 4.06 21.79
CA LYS A 183 -3.37 5.24 20.92
C LYS A 183 -3.45 4.89 19.43
N LEU A 184 -3.25 3.61 19.07
CA LEU A 184 -3.19 3.19 17.68
C LEU A 184 -4.58 3.12 17.05
N ILE A 185 -4.77 3.83 15.93
CA ILE A 185 -6.01 3.86 15.15
C ILE A 185 -5.81 3.13 13.81
N MET A 186 -4.69 3.35 13.15
CA MET A 186 -4.22 2.65 11.95
C MET A 186 -2.81 2.12 12.23
N PRO A 187 -2.67 0.94 12.84
CA PRO A 187 -1.43 0.52 13.50
C PRO A 187 -0.21 0.51 12.60
N ASP A 188 -0.28 -0.08 11.41
CA ASP A 188 0.83 -0.09 10.45
C ASP A 188 1.23 1.32 10.02
N GLN A 189 0.26 2.18 9.74
CA GLN A 189 0.48 3.58 9.38
C GLN A 189 0.98 4.39 10.57
N ASP A 190 0.46 4.14 11.79
CA ASP A 190 0.91 4.79 13.02
C ASP A 190 2.37 4.42 13.35
N ILE A 191 2.74 3.13 13.22
CA ILE A 191 4.11 2.66 13.41
C ILE A 191 5.05 3.31 12.38
N LEU A 192 4.68 3.26 11.10
CA LEU A 192 5.44 3.86 10.00
C LEU A 192 5.77 5.33 10.30
N ASN A 193 4.76 6.09 10.71
CA ASN A 193 4.91 7.52 10.95
C ASN A 193 5.65 7.84 12.24
N ALA A 194 5.35 7.15 13.34
CA ALA A 194 6.01 7.40 14.62
C ALA A 194 7.51 7.10 14.58
N LEU A 195 7.89 5.96 13.98
CA LEU A 195 9.28 5.50 14.00
C LEU A 195 10.11 6.04 12.82
N TYR A 196 9.48 6.24 11.66
CA TYR A 196 10.25 6.45 10.42
C TYR A 196 9.87 7.70 9.61
N SER A 197 8.94 8.58 10.05
CA SER A 197 8.47 9.72 9.25
C SER A 197 9.61 10.61 8.71
N LYS A 198 10.67 10.82 9.49
CA LYS A 198 11.85 11.61 9.10
C LYS A 198 12.75 10.91 8.05
N LYS A 199 12.51 9.63 7.80
CA LYS A 199 13.23 8.82 6.80
C LYS A 199 12.32 8.43 5.62
N ILE A 200 11.23 9.15 5.42
CA ILE A 200 10.30 8.98 4.29
C ILE A 200 10.47 10.14 3.33
N LYS A 201 10.75 9.83 2.07
CA LYS A 201 10.71 10.80 0.97
C LYS A 201 9.26 11.06 0.59
N SER A 202 8.85 12.33 0.60
CA SER A 202 7.48 12.71 0.21
C SER A 202 7.25 12.52 -1.28
N LEU A 203 6.12 11.89 -1.60
CA LEU A 203 5.55 11.79 -2.93
C LEU A 203 4.31 12.68 -3.03
N ASP A 204 4.04 13.19 -4.23
CA ASP A 204 2.81 13.96 -4.47
C ASP A 204 1.59 13.02 -4.48
N GLU A 205 0.68 13.22 -3.54
CA GLU A 205 -0.52 12.40 -3.38
C GLU A 205 -1.43 12.38 -4.61
N LYS A 206 -1.51 13.51 -5.33
CA LYS A 206 -2.36 13.64 -6.53
C LYS A 206 -1.98 12.66 -7.64
N TYR A 207 -0.70 12.30 -7.70
CA TYR A 207 -0.18 11.37 -8.69
C TYR A 207 -0.11 9.94 -8.16
N TYR A 208 0.39 9.76 -6.92
CA TYR A 208 0.84 8.44 -6.46
C TYR A 208 0.00 7.83 -5.33
N ASN A 209 -1.00 8.58 -4.80
CA ASN A 209 -1.90 8.06 -3.77
C ASN A 209 -3.19 8.89 -3.72
N TYR A 210 -3.83 9.08 -4.86
CA TYR A 210 -5.04 9.89 -4.96
C TYR A 210 -6.20 9.23 -4.23
N ASP A 211 -6.63 9.80 -3.11
CA ASP A 211 -7.76 9.26 -2.35
C ASP A 211 -9.08 9.53 -3.08
N ALA A 212 -9.69 8.45 -3.57
CA ALA A 212 -10.92 8.49 -4.34
C ALA A 212 -12.11 9.16 -3.62
N ARG A 213 -12.06 9.23 -2.27
CA ARG A 213 -13.11 9.88 -1.45
C ARG A 213 -13.08 11.40 -1.55
N TYR A 214 -11.90 11.96 -1.81
CA TYR A 214 -11.67 13.42 -1.75
C TYR A 214 -11.72 14.13 -3.09
N TYR A 215 -12.25 13.50 -4.14
CA TYR A 215 -12.34 14.11 -5.48
C TYR A 215 -12.96 15.53 -5.46
N SER A 216 -14.11 15.69 -4.81
CA SER A 216 -14.79 17.00 -4.75
C SER A 216 -13.96 18.05 -4.01
N TYR A 217 -13.25 17.63 -2.96
CA TYR A 217 -12.36 18.50 -2.20
C TYR A 217 -11.16 18.95 -3.06
N TYR A 218 -10.46 18.04 -3.71
CA TYR A 218 -9.34 18.37 -4.60
C TYR A 218 -9.76 19.25 -5.76
N LYS A 219 -10.94 19.01 -6.33
CA LYS A 219 -11.50 19.86 -7.39
C LYS A 219 -11.74 21.30 -6.91
N ILE A 220 -12.32 21.47 -5.72
CA ILE A 220 -12.54 22.80 -5.11
C ILE A 220 -11.21 23.50 -4.84
N LEU A 221 -10.24 22.83 -4.19
CA LEU A 221 -8.93 23.39 -3.88
C LEU A 221 -8.19 23.88 -5.12
N SER A 222 -8.35 23.20 -6.24
CA SER A 222 -7.71 23.56 -7.50
C SER A 222 -8.49 24.58 -8.34
N SER A 223 -9.55 25.18 -7.79
CA SER A 223 -10.48 26.04 -8.56
C SER A 223 -11.02 25.35 -9.82
N GLY A 224 -11.35 24.05 -9.69
CA GLY A 224 -11.91 23.23 -10.76
C GLY A 224 -10.91 22.57 -11.70
N LYS A 225 -9.62 22.85 -11.57
CA LYS A 225 -8.58 22.35 -12.49
C LYS A 225 -8.35 20.84 -12.36
N TRP A 226 -8.48 20.28 -11.15
CA TRP A 226 -8.34 18.84 -10.91
C TRP A 226 -9.69 18.14 -11.05
N ASP A 227 -10.23 18.22 -12.25
CA ASP A 227 -11.45 17.54 -12.63
C ASP A 227 -11.21 16.07 -12.96
N LEU A 228 -12.25 15.36 -13.40
CA LEU A 228 -12.15 13.94 -13.73
C LEU A 228 -11.17 13.68 -14.88
N ASP A 229 -11.17 14.55 -15.89
CA ASP A 229 -10.26 14.45 -17.04
C ASP A 229 -8.79 14.61 -16.60
N TYR A 230 -8.52 15.58 -15.73
CA TYR A 230 -7.18 15.74 -15.12
C TYR A 230 -6.74 14.48 -14.36
N VAL A 231 -7.62 13.92 -13.51
CA VAL A 231 -7.30 12.73 -12.72
C VAL A 231 -6.98 11.55 -13.64
N ILE A 232 -7.82 11.27 -14.63
CA ILE A 232 -7.61 10.15 -15.55
C ILE A 232 -6.30 10.29 -16.35
N ARG A 233 -5.92 11.51 -16.74
CA ARG A 233 -4.70 11.74 -17.52
C ARG A 233 -3.42 11.76 -16.69
N ASN A 234 -3.47 12.16 -15.43
CA ASN A 234 -2.27 12.50 -14.67
C ASN A 234 -2.06 11.64 -13.43
N THR A 235 -3.12 11.16 -12.78
CA THR A 235 -2.98 10.31 -11.59
C THR A 235 -2.49 8.92 -11.99
N VAL A 236 -1.48 8.42 -11.29
CA VAL A 236 -0.93 7.08 -11.50
C VAL A 236 -1.70 6.06 -10.66
N ILE A 237 -1.98 6.38 -9.40
CA ILE A 237 -2.65 5.47 -8.46
C ILE A 237 -3.87 6.15 -7.84
N LEU A 238 -5.05 5.55 -8.08
CA LEU A 238 -6.28 5.83 -7.35
C LEU A 238 -6.36 4.88 -6.15
N HIS A 239 -6.56 5.40 -4.95
CA HIS A 239 -6.66 4.63 -3.72
C HIS A 239 -8.08 4.74 -3.13
N PHE A 240 -8.74 3.59 -2.95
CA PHE A 240 -10.08 3.51 -2.36
C PHE A 240 -9.99 3.34 -0.84
N CYS A 241 -9.40 4.33 -0.18
CA CYS A 241 -9.19 4.34 1.26
C CYS A 241 -10.50 4.22 2.06
N GLY A 242 -10.39 3.74 3.30
CA GLY A 242 -11.50 3.67 4.27
C GLY A 242 -12.35 2.41 4.15
N LYS A 243 -13.46 2.38 4.92
CA LYS A 243 -14.28 1.17 5.10
C LYS A 243 -15.17 0.82 3.89
N LYS A 244 -15.61 1.83 3.13
CA LYS A 244 -16.44 1.62 1.94
C LYS A 244 -15.54 1.28 0.75
N LYS A 245 -15.67 0.07 0.25
CA LYS A 245 -14.82 -0.45 -0.82
C LYS A 245 -15.57 -0.57 -2.15
N PRO A 246 -14.92 -0.32 -3.31
CA PRO A 246 -15.59 -0.25 -4.62
C PRO A 246 -16.16 -1.58 -5.10
N TRP A 247 -15.79 -2.70 -4.50
CA TRP A 247 -16.39 -4.03 -4.75
C TRP A 247 -17.63 -4.33 -3.90
N LYS A 248 -17.96 -3.45 -2.94
CA LYS A 248 -19.17 -3.60 -2.11
C LYS A 248 -20.37 -2.94 -2.78
N LYS A 249 -21.58 -3.52 -2.59
CA LYS A 249 -22.83 -3.07 -3.21
C LYS A 249 -23.25 -1.63 -2.84
N ASP A 250 -22.84 -1.17 -1.66
CA ASP A 250 -23.18 0.13 -1.10
C ASP A 250 -22.14 1.23 -1.41
N TYR A 251 -21.23 0.97 -2.33
CA TYR A 251 -20.24 1.96 -2.76
C TYR A 251 -20.82 2.88 -3.84
N HIS A 252 -20.73 4.21 -3.62
CA HIS A 252 -21.26 5.25 -4.52
C HIS A 252 -20.21 6.32 -4.89
N GLY A 253 -18.91 5.97 -4.86
CA GLY A 253 -17.83 6.90 -5.23
C GLY A 253 -17.78 7.18 -6.74
N ILE A 254 -17.26 8.35 -7.11
CA ILE A 254 -17.20 8.81 -8.50
C ILE A 254 -16.39 7.88 -9.42
N PHE A 255 -15.40 7.17 -8.87
CA PHE A 255 -14.57 6.23 -9.62
C PHE A 255 -15.11 4.79 -9.59
N HIS A 256 -16.36 4.57 -9.16
CA HIS A 256 -16.97 3.23 -9.10
C HIS A 256 -17.04 2.56 -10.46
N SER A 257 -17.49 3.28 -11.49
CA SER A 257 -17.57 2.75 -12.86
C SER A 257 -16.20 2.36 -13.41
N LEU A 258 -15.16 3.13 -13.08
CA LEU A 258 -13.79 2.80 -13.46
C LEU A 258 -13.31 1.53 -12.77
N TYR A 259 -13.58 1.38 -11.46
CA TYR A 259 -13.27 0.15 -10.74
C TYR A 259 -14.00 -1.05 -11.36
N LYS A 260 -15.30 -0.94 -11.62
CA LYS A 260 -16.11 -2.01 -12.25
C LYS A 260 -15.64 -2.36 -13.67
N HIS A 261 -15.09 -1.41 -14.39
CA HIS A 261 -14.46 -1.67 -15.69
C HIS A 261 -13.27 -2.62 -15.55
N TYR A 262 -12.34 -2.33 -14.63
CA TYR A 262 -11.18 -3.21 -14.37
C TYR A 262 -11.60 -4.55 -13.73
N GLU A 263 -12.58 -4.54 -12.83
CA GLU A 263 -13.12 -5.77 -12.23
C GLU A 263 -13.66 -6.72 -13.30
N ARG A 264 -14.46 -6.23 -14.24
CA ARG A 264 -14.95 -7.02 -15.37
C ARG A 264 -13.81 -7.58 -16.24
N GLN A 265 -12.76 -6.80 -16.46
CA GLN A 265 -11.61 -7.27 -17.25
C GLN A 265 -10.73 -8.26 -16.49
N ALA A 266 -10.71 -8.20 -15.17
CA ALA A 266 -9.93 -9.10 -14.32
C ALA A 266 -10.60 -10.46 -14.13
N LEU A 267 -11.94 -10.49 -14.11
CA LEU A 267 -12.70 -11.69 -13.73
C LEU A 267 -13.41 -12.37 -14.93
N GLY A 268 -13.36 -11.78 -16.14
CA GLY A 268 -13.93 -12.30 -17.38
C GLY A 268 -15.28 -11.66 -17.67
#